data_3265b32129a00b3a0d28a99e697f0a6a
#
_entry.id   3265b32129a00b3a0d28a99e697f0a6a
#
_cell.length_a   1.000
_cell.length_b   1.000
_cell.length_c   1.000
_cell.angle_alpha   90.00
_cell.angle_beta   90.00
_cell.angle_gamma   90.00
#
_symmetry.space_group_name_H-M   'P 1'
#
loop_
_entity.id
_entity.type
_entity.pdbx_description
1 polymer ?
#
loop_
_entity_poly.entity_id
_entity_poly.type
_entity_poly.pdbx_seq_one_letter_code
_entity_poly.pdbx_strand_id
1 'polypeptide(L)'
;EKLFDIMMKSINPELVVIQLDIGNMYNGGAVAMDVVKQYPGRFENLHVKDEILASGGNEKYESTIIGKGIVNAREVVDLATKIGGTKVYIIEQESYQGKTPMECVEENLRIMKEWGY
;
A
#
# COMPACT_ATOMS: atom_id res chain seq x y z
N GLU A 1 -19.02 -0.41 -13.86
CA GLU A 1 -18.57 0.34 -12.67
C GLU A 1 -17.91 -0.62 -11.69
N LYS A 2 -16.75 -0.25 -11.12
CA LYS A 2 -16.03 -1.10 -10.17
C LYS A 2 -16.69 -1.05 -8.80
N LEU A 3 -16.63 -2.14 -8.04
CA LEU A 3 -17.18 -2.17 -6.67
C LEU A 3 -16.57 -1.09 -5.77
N PHE A 4 -15.28 -0.81 -5.93
CA PHE A 4 -14.60 0.26 -5.21
C PHE A 4 -15.22 1.64 -5.50
N ASP A 5 -15.56 1.93 -6.75
CA ASP A 5 -16.20 3.20 -7.14
C ASP A 5 -17.59 3.34 -6.51
N ILE A 6 -18.37 2.25 -6.46
CA ILE A 6 -19.68 2.23 -5.80
C ILE A 6 -19.50 2.52 -4.30
N MET A 7 -18.56 1.85 -3.66
CA MET A 7 -18.25 2.11 -2.25
C MET A 7 -17.88 3.56 -2.01
N MET A 8 -16.94 4.11 -2.80
CA MET A 8 -16.47 5.50 -2.63
C MET A 8 -17.57 6.54 -2.81
N LYS A 9 -18.55 6.28 -3.69
CA LYS A 9 -19.73 7.15 -3.87
C LYS A 9 -20.75 7.03 -2.74
N SER A 10 -20.81 5.87 -2.09
CA SER A 10 -21.84 5.56 -1.10
C SER A 10 -21.46 5.97 0.33
N ILE A 11 -20.17 6.12 0.63
CA ILE A 11 -19.69 6.48 1.97
C ILE A 11 -19.59 7.99 2.16
N ASN A 12 -19.98 8.47 3.36
CA ASN A 12 -19.82 9.86 3.73
C ASN A 12 -18.34 10.13 4.10
N PRO A 13 -17.63 11.00 3.36
CA PRO A 13 -16.23 11.30 3.63
C PRO A 13 -15.96 11.99 4.97
N GLU A 14 -16.96 12.60 5.59
CA GLU A 14 -16.82 13.20 6.93
C GLU A 14 -16.86 12.17 8.06
N LEU A 15 -17.40 10.98 7.78
CA LEU A 15 -17.59 9.92 8.78
C LEU A 15 -16.65 8.74 8.57
N VAL A 16 -16.11 8.56 7.36
CA VAL A 16 -15.33 7.39 6.98
C VAL A 16 -14.02 7.82 6.33
N VAL A 17 -12.93 7.51 6.99
CA VAL A 17 -11.58 7.59 6.39
C VAL A 17 -11.26 6.28 5.68
N ILE A 18 -10.48 6.35 4.63
CA ILE A 18 -10.04 5.18 3.88
C ILE A 18 -8.59 4.88 4.22
N GLN A 19 -8.33 3.62 4.52
CA GLN A 19 -7.00 3.05 4.55
C GLN A 19 -6.77 2.30 3.23
N LEU A 20 -5.88 2.82 2.41
CA LEU A 20 -5.48 2.19 1.16
C LEU A 20 -4.34 1.22 1.43
N ASP A 21 -4.53 -0.05 1.08
CA ASP A 21 -3.46 -1.05 1.09
C ASP A 21 -2.90 -1.20 -0.33
N ILE A 22 -1.64 -0.83 -0.50
CA ILE A 22 -0.99 -0.78 -1.82
C ILE A 22 -0.85 -2.19 -2.42
N GLY A 23 -0.47 -3.17 -1.60
CA GLY A 23 -0.28 -4.56 -2.03
C GLY A 23 -1.60 -5.23 -2.38
N ASN A 24 -2.61 -5.12 -1.50
CA ASN A 24 -3.93 -5.68 -1.75
C ASN A 24 -4.61 -5.04 -2.96
N MET A 25 -4.41 -3.74 -3.19
CA MET A 25 -4.88 -3.07 -4.40
C MET A 25 -4.26 -3.68 -5.65
N TYR A 26 -2.96 -3.92 -5.63
CA TYR A 26 -2.23 -4.58 -6.72
C TYR A 26 -2.73 -6.01 -6.95
N ASN A 27 -2.91 -6.79 -5.87
CA ASN A 27 -3.47 -8.15 -5.92
C ASN A 27 -4.88 -8.17 -6.53
N GLY A 28 -5.68 -7.14 -6.25
CA GLY A 28 -7.01 -6.94 -6.84
C GLY A 28 -7.00 -6.50 -8.30
N GLY A 29 -5.82 -6.35 -8.92
CA GLY A 29 -5.67 -5.95 -10.32
C GLY A 29 -5.83 -4.45 -10.57
N ALA A 30 -5.73 -3.62 -9.54
CA ALA A 30 -5.79 -2.17 -9.66
C ALA A 30 -4.41 -1.53 -9.52
N VAL A 31 -4.25 -0.35 -10.10
CA VAL A 31 -3.04 0.47 -9.98
C VAL A 31 -3.28 1.53 -8.90
N ALA A 32 -2.59 1.43 -7.77
CA ALA A 32 -2.79 2.32 -6.63
C ALA A 32 -2.59 3.81 -7.00
N MET A 33 -1.63 4.12 -7.87
CA MET A 33 -1.41 5.48 -8.39
C MET A 33 -2.66 6.06 -9.06
N ASP A 34 -3.36 5.26 -9.85
CA ASP A 34 -4.58 5.69 -10.56
C ASP A 34 -5.73 5.90 -9.57
N VAL A 35 -5.84 5.03 -8.58
CA VAL A 35 -6.85 5.15 -7.51
C VAL A 35 -6.65 6.43 -6.69
N VAL A 36 -5.41 6.74 -6.31
CA VAL A 36 -5.09 7.98 -5.57
C VAL A 36 -5.42 9.22 -6.41
N LYS A 37 -5.11 9.21 -7.71
CA LYS A 37 -5.46 10.31 -8.63
C LYS A 37 -6.96 10.47 -8.81
N GLN A 38 -7.71 9.36 -8.84
CA GLN A 38 -9.16 9.38 -9.03
C GLN A 38 -9.90 9.90 -7.78
N TYR A 39 -9.35 9.65 -6.59
CA TYR A 39 -9.96 10.01 -5.31
C TYR A 39 -9.00 10.82 -4.42
N PRO A 40 -8.55 12.00 -4.84
CA PRO A 40 -7.61 12.79 -4.05
C PRO A 40 -8.19 13.18 -2.69
N GLY A 41 -7.34 13.24 -1.66
CA GLY A 41 -7.71 13.61 -0.31
C GLY A 41 -8.47 12.54 0.50
N ARG A 42 -8.71 11.34 -0.04
CA ARG A 42 -9.56 10.33 0.58
C ARG A 42 -8.81 9.27 1.38
N PHE A 43 -7.49 9.21 1.29
CA PHE A 43 -6.66 8.14 1.86
C PHE A 43 -5.83 8.65 3.04
N GLU A 44 -6.47 8.83 4.18
CA GLU A 44 -5.80 9.35 5.39
C GLU A 44 -4.76 8.36 5.92
N ASN A 45 -5.05 7.06 5.84
CA ASN A 45 -4.14 5.99 6.20
C ASN A 45 -3.68 5.22 4.97
N LEU A 46 -2.43 4.78 4.99
CA LEU A 46 -1.83 3.99 3.93
C LEU A 46 -1.16 2.75 4.52
N HIS A 47 -1.59 1.55 4.10
CA HIS A 47 -0.80 0.33 4.29
C HIS A 47 0.29 0.32 3.21
N VAL A 48 1.52 0.54 3.64
CA VAL A 48 2.69 0.48 2.78
C VAL A 48 3.14 -0.98 2.70
N LYS A 49 2.72 -1.64 1.63
CA LYS A 49 2.95 -3.05 1.38
C LYS A 49 3.47 -3.23 -0.03
N ASP A 50 4.60 -3.91 -0.16
CA ASP A 50 5.18 -4.25 -1.46
C ASP A 50 5.06 -5.76 -1.70
N GLU A 51 4.99 -6.16 -2.94
CA GLU A 51 4.71 -7.52 -3.35
C GLU A 51 5.74 -8.00 -4.37
N ILE A 52 6.02 -9.31 -4.34
CA ILE A 52 6.72 -10.06 -5.38
C ILE A 52 5.85 -11.22 -5.85
N LEU A 53 6.21 -11.85 -6.96
CA LEU A 53 5.59 -13.11 -7.36
C LEU A 53 5.88 -14.18 -6.30
N ALA A 54 4.84 -14.87 -5.83
CA ALA A 54 5.01 -15.94 -4.87
C ALA A 54 5.80 -17.12 -5.46
N SER A 55 6.68 -17.70 -4.64
CA SER A 55 7.51 -18.84 -5.04
C SER A 55 6.77 -20.18 -4.99
N GLY A 56 5.56 -20.21 -4.42
CA GLY A 56 4.74 -21.42 -4.28
C GLY A 56 3.43 -21.14 -3.54
N GLY A 57 2.63 -22.20 -3.32
CA GLY A 57 1.33 -22.09 -2.68
C GLY A 57 0.21 -21.67 -3.61
N ASN A 58 -0.90 -21.20 -3.05
CA ASN A 58 -2.10 -20.81 -3.79
C ASN A 58 -2.17 -19.32 -4.11
N GLU A 59 -1.30 -18.52 -3.48
CA GLU A 59 -1.24 -17.08 -3.69
C GLU A 59 -0.37 -16.75 -4.91
N LYS A 60 -0.79 -15.77 -5.68
CA LYS A 60 -0.03 -15.29 -6.84
C LYS A 60 1.12 -14.39 -6.44
N TYR A 61 0.95 -13.64 -5.38
CA TYR A 61 1.92 -12.69 -4.85
C TYR A 61 2.17 -12.96 -3.38
N GLU A 62 3.34 -12.56 -2.91
CA GLU A 62 3.68 -12.52 -1.49
C GLU A 62 4.33 -11.18 -1.14
N SER A 63 4.12 -10.71 0.09
CA SER A 63 4.68 -9.44 0.53
C SER A 63 6.19 -9.54 0.72
N THR A 64 6.87 -8.42 0.50
CA THR A 64 8.33 -8.31 0.62
C THR A 64 8.73 -6.98 1.27
N ILE A 65 10.01 -6.78 1.46
CA ILE A 65 10.57 -5.50 1.91
C ILE A 65 10.14 -4.37 0.94
N ILE A 66 9.65 -3.27 1.47
CA ILE A 66 9.20 -2.13 0.68
C ILE A 66 10.30 -1.59 -0.23
N GLY A 67 9.95 -1.25 -1.45
CA GLY A 67 10.89 -0.79 -2.47
C GLY A 67 11.67 -1.91 -3.17
N LYS A 68 11.51 -3.17 -2.74
CA LYS A 68 12.14 -4.33 -3.39
C LYS A 68 11.16 -5.17 -4.20
N GLY A 69 9.90 -4.77 -4.21
CA GLY A 69 8.85 -5.45 -4.95
C GLY A 69 8.53 -4.81 -6.29
N ILE A 70 7.35 -5.18 -6.81
CA ILE A 70 6.86 -4.80 -8.13
C ILE A 70 5.70 -3.80 -8.11
N VAL A 71 5.31 -3.33 -6.93
CA VAL A 71 4.11 -2.50 -6.73
C VAL A 71 4.38 -1.00 -6.89
N ASN A 72 5.65 -0.59 -7.02
CA ASN A 72 6.08 0.81 -7.02
C ASN A 72 5.71 1.54 -5.73
N ALA A 73 5.96 0.90 -4.59
CA ALA A 73 5.52 1.39 -3.28
C ALA A 73 5.99 2.83 -2.98
N ARG A 74 7.22 3.20 -3.34
CA ARG A 74 7.74 4.56 -3.11
C ARG A 74 6.93 5.61 -3.85
N GLU A 75 6.70 5.41 -5.14
CA GLU A 75 5.94 6.33 -5.97
C GLU A 75 4.50 6.51 -5.47
N VAL A 76 3.89 5.42 -5.00
CA VAL A 76 2.54 5.48 -4.39
C VAL A 76 2.56 6.27 -3.09
N VAL A 77 3.55 6.03 -2.21
CA VAL A 77 3.70 6.78 -0.95
C VAL A 77 3.89 8.28 -1.22
N ASP A 78 4.78 8.63 -2.14
CA ASP A 78 5.04 10.02 -2.51
C ASP A 78 3.77 10.69 -3.08
N LEU A 79 3.04 10.03 -3.96
CA LEU A 79 1.80 10.55 -4.53
C LEU A 79 0.69 10.66 -3.48
N ALA A 80 0.51 9.64 -2.65
CA ALA A 80 -0.50 9.64 -1.59
C ALA A 80 -0.25 10.77 -0.58
N THR A 81 1.02 11.03 -0.25
CA THR A 81 1.42 12.15 0.59
C THR A 81 1.08 13.49 -0.05
N LYS A 82 1.34 13.62 -1.36
CA LYS A 82 1.17 14.88 -2.10
C LYS A 82 -0.30 15.23 -2.35
N ILE A 83 -1.11 14.26 -2.77
CA ILE A 83 -2.50 14.51 -3.18
C ILE A 83 -3.54 13.61 -2.52
N GLY A 84 -3.12 12.50 -1.88
CA GLY A 84 -4.03 11.50 -1.31
C GLY A 84 -4.60 11.86 0.05
N GLY A 85 -4.05 12.87 0.72
CA GLY A 85 -4.45 13.26 2.08
C GLY A 85 -3.85 12.35 3.16
N THR A 86 -2.80 11.60 2.84
CA THR A 86 -2.20 10.61 3.74
C THR A 86 -1.43 11.27 4.87
N LYS A 87 -1.74 10.86 6.10
CA LYS A 87 -1.12 11.32 7.35
C LYS A 87 -0.46 10.20 8.13
N VAL A 88 -0.93 8.96 7.96
CA VAL A 88 -0.47 7.79 8.70
C VAL A 88 -0.01 6.72 7.74
N TYR A 89 1.21 6.23 7.95
CA TYR A 89 1.84 5.18 7.15
C TYR A 89 2.02 3.96 8.02
N ILE A 90 1.43 2.84 7.63
CA ILE A 90 1.47 1.57 8.34
C ILE A 90 2.18 0.57 7.44
N ILE A 91 3.37 0.17 7.81
CA ILE A 91 4.12 -0.85 7.06
C ILE A 91 3.53 -2.22 7.40
N GLU A 92 3.19 -2.98 6.38
CA GLU A 92 2.68 -4.35 6.53
C GLU A 92 3.50 -5.32 5.69
N GLN A 93 3.91 -6.42 6.31
CA GLN A 93 4.59 -7.52 5.64
C GLN A 93 4.21 -8.84 6.30
N GLU A 94 3.82 -9.83 5.50
CA GLU A 94 3.31 -11.13 5.95
C GLU A 94 4.20 -12.29 5.50
N SER A 95 5.08 -12.08 4.53
CA SER A 95 6.08 -13.03 4.03
C SER A 95 7.47 -12.43 4.16
N TYR A 96 8.46 -13.22 4.56
CA TYR A 96 9.73 -12.70 5.05
C TYR A 96 10.96 -13.17 4.27
N GLN A 97 10.79 -14.05 3.28
CA GLN A 97 11.86 -14.61 2.43
C GLN A 97 13.09 -15.06 3.22
N GLY A 98 12.87 -15.87 4.27
CA GLY A 98 13.93 -16.43 5.12
C GLY A 98 14.50 -15.50 6.20
N LYS A 99 14.03 -14.27 6.28
CA LYS A 99 14.33 -13.33 7.37
C LYS A 99 13.37 -13.55 8.55
N THR A 100 13.72 -13.02 9.70
CA THR A 100 12.77 -12.92 10.82
C THR A 100 11.84 -11.70 10.61
N PRO A 101 10.62 -11.72 11.20
CA PRO A 101 9.74 -10.54 11.17
C PRO A 101 10.41 -9.26 11.69
N MET A 102 11.24 -9.35 12.73
CA MET A 102 11.94 -8.18 13.29
C MET A 102 12.96 -7.60 12.33
N GLU A 103 13.76 -8.43 11.66
CA GLU A 103 14.69 -7.96 10.63
C GLU A 103 13.96 -7.24 9.50
N CYS A 104 12.78 -7.72 9.10
CA CYS A 104 11.95 -7.07 8.11
C CYS A 104 11.41 -5.72 8.60
N VAL A 105 10.93 -5.65 9.84
CA VAL A 105 10.45 -4.39 10.44
C VAL A 105 11.56 -3.35 10.49
N GLU A 106 12.75 -3.73 10.94
CA GLU A 106 13.91 -2.83 11.00
C GLU A 106 14.31 -2.31 9.61
N GLU A 107 14.37 -3.20 8.63
CA GLU A 107 14.73 -2.83 7.26
C GLU A 107 13.67 -1.92 6.62
N ASN A 108 12.40 -2.26 6.76
CA ASN A 108 11.29 -1.46 6.25
C ASN A 108 11.27 -0.06 6.87
N LEU A 109 11.45 0.05 8.19
CA LEU A 109 11.49 1.34 8.87
C LEU A 109 12.67 2.19 8.41
N ARG A 110 13.85 1.58 8.22
CA ARG A 110 15.03 2.26 7.67
C ARG A 110 14.72 2.83 6.29
N ILE A 111 14.10 2.04 5.42
CA ILE A 111 13.75 2.47 4.06
C ILE A 111 12.74 3.63 4.09
N MET A 112 11.70 3.57 4.91
CA MET A 112 10.75 4.69 5.05
C MET A 112 11.47 5.98 5.47
N LYS A 113 12.38 5.90 6.42
CA LYS A 113 13.19 7.06 6.85
C LYS A 113 14.08 7.58 5.73
N GLU A 114 14.69 6.70 4.94
CA GLU A 114 15.49 7.09 3.77
C GLU A 114 14.63 7.78 2.69
N TRP A 115 13.35 7.41 2.58
CA TRP A 115 12.41 8.10 1.69
C TRP A 115 11.95 9.46 2.23
N GLY A 116 12.22 9.77 3.50
CA GLY A 116 11.86 11.03 4.14
C GLY A 116 10.58 11.01 4.98
N TYR A 117 10.15 9.80 5.38
CA TYR A 117 8.93 9.59 6.17
C TYR A 117 9.18 9.12 7.60
#